data_2f7a21e1b3600aa4159be6098b3b7408
#
_entry.id   2f7a21e1b3600aa4159be6098b3b7408
#
_cell.length_a   1.000
_cell.length_b   1.000
_cell.length_c   1.000
_cell.angle_alpha   90.00
_cell.angle_beta   90.00
_cell.angle_gamma   90.00
#
_symmetry.space_group_name_H-M   'P 1'
#
loop_
_entity.id
_entity.type
_entity.pdbx_description
1 polymer ?
#
loop_
_entity_poly.entity_id
_entity_poly.type
_entity_poly.pdbx_seq_one_letter_code
_entity_poly.pdbx_strand_id
1 'polypeptide(L)'
;MNRQLRLLAFIAIIASFSTWFPSRLNAASTNEARVTRVKNHVQLADSKNAAHRASVSDIIHEETVVRTGKGSRAELGFSDETVVRIAAHTGFDFNRGTRGLNLREGAVLVQAPKEANGATIHAGSVAAAVAGTTVMIEYHPGFYKFLV
;
A
#
# COMPACT_ATOMS: atom_id res chain seq x y z
N MET A 1 50.60 27.65 61.33
CA MET A 1 50.43 26.29 61.83
C MET A 1 49.07 25.82 61.38
N ASN A 2 49.00 24.67 60.72
CA ASN A 2 47.84 23.95 60.15
C ASN A 2 47.34 24.42 58.78
N ARG A 3 47.98 23.99 57.94
CA ARG A 3 47.89 23.07 56.78
C ARG A 3 46.72 22.12 56.92
N GLN A 4 45.59 22.47 56.38
CA GLN A 4 44.48 21.59 56.07
C GLN A 4 44.12 21.82 54.61
N LEU A 5 44.71 21.05 53.82
CA LEU A 5 44.14 20.00 53.03
C LEU A 5 42.98 20.45 52.10
N ARG A 6 43.39 20.99 50.98
CA ARG A 6 42.47 21.19 49.85
C ARG A 6 42.30 19.87 49.08
N LEU A 7 41.35 19.08 49.52
CA LEU A 7 40.84 17.99 48.73
C LEU A 7 39.79 18.56 47.78
N LEU A 8 40.23 18.93 46.62
CA LEU A 8 39.32 19.19 45.52
C LEU A 8 38.78 17.88 44.97
N ALA A 9 37.58 17.53 45.43
CA ALA A 9 36.81 16.48 44.82
C ALA A 9 36.31 16.96 43.46
N PHE A 10 37.01 16.57 42.42
CA PHE A 10 36.53 16.65 41.05
C PHE A 10 35.39 15.65 40.90
N ILE A 11 34.17 16.08 41.10
CA ILE A 11 32.98 15.35 40.70
C ILE A 11 32.87 15.56 39.19
N ALA A 12 33.35 14.58 38.43
CA ALA A 12 33.08 14.51 37.00
C ALA A 12 31.60 14.15 36.81
N ILE A 13 30.80 15.16 36.57
CA ILE A 13 29.42 14.97 36.10
C ILE A 13 29.53 14.56 34.64
N ILE A 14 29.52 13.24 34.42
CA ILE A 14 29.31 12.68 33.10
C ILE A 14 27.82 12.89 32.80
N ALA A 15 27.50 14.01 32.17
CA ALA A 15 26.20 14.26 31.57
C ALA A 15 26.06 13.25 30.41
N SER A 16 25.43 12.12 30.69
CA SER A 16 24.99 11.17 29.67
C SER A 16 23.92 11.85 28.83
N PHE A 17 24.33 12.47 27.75
CA PHE A 17 23.44 12.98 26.74
C PHE A 17 22.87 11.77 25.99
N SER A 18 21.87 11.14 26.60
CA SER A 18 21.03 10.20 25.90
C SER A 18 20.30 10.95 24.80
N THR A 19 20.89 11.01 23.62
CA THR A 19 20.22 11.47 22.42
C THR A 19 19.09 10.47 22.13
N TRP A 20 17.93 10.79 22.65
CA TRP A 20 16.70 10.12 22.29
C TRP A 20 16.41 10.53 20.84
N PHE A 21 16.94 9.76 19.88
CA PHE A 21 16.46 9.80 18.53
C PHE A 21 15.05 9.17 18.54
N PRO A 22 14.00 9.97 18.33
CA PRO A 22 12.71 9.35 18.04
C PRO A 22 12.89 8.69 16.67
N SER A 23 13.09 7.37 16.66
CA SER A 23 12.88 6.58 15.47
C SER A 23 11.45 6.84 15.04
N ARG A 24 11.27 7.71 14.06
CA ARG A 24 10.00 7.81 13.36
C ARG A 24 9.81 6.47 12.67
N LEU A 25 9.16 5.56 13.36
CA LEU A 25 8.48 4.47 12.70
C LEU A 25 7.49 5.16 11.76
N ASN A 26 7.90 5.36 10.52
CA ASN A 26 6.97 5.59 9.45
C ASN A 26 6.12 4.33 9.41
N ALA A 27 5.02 4.34 10.12
CA ALA A 27 3.93 3.42 9.85
C ALA A 27 3.60 3.67 8.38
N ALA A 28 4.01 2.76 7.51
CA ALA A 28 3.72 2.85 6.11
C ALA A 28 2.21 2.99 5.98
N SER A 29 1.77 4.17 5.53
CA SER A 29 0.35 4.44 5.34
C SER A 29 -0.17 3.48 4.29
N THR A 30 -0.99 2.52 4.71
CA THR A 30 -1.61 1.54 3.79
C THR A 30 -2.72 2.15 2.95
N ASN A 31 -2.91 3.45 3.08
CA ASN A 31 -3.98 4.21 2.42
C ASN A 31 -3.62 4.70 1.02
N GLU A 32 -2.43 4.40 0.56
CA GLU A 32 -1.92 4.87 -0.72
C GLU A 32 -1.31 3.71 -1.51
N ALA A 33 -1.44 3.78 -2.82
CA ALA A 33 -0.73 2.92 -3.74
C ALA A 33 0.00 3.77 -4.79
N ARG A 34 1.07 3.25 -5.31
CA ARG A 34 1.83 3.87 -6.40
C ARG A 34 1.61 3.10 -7.69
N VAL A 35 1.35 3.81 -8.75
CA VAL A 35 1.33 3.24 -10.10
C VAL A 35 2.76 2.89 -10.52
N THR A 36 3.07 1.60 -10.64
CA THR A 36 4.41 1.11 -10.98
C THR A 36 4.55 0.81 -12.46
N ARG A 37 3.45 0.44 -13.13
CA ARG A 37 3.42 0.20 -14.58
C ARG A 37 2.09 0.62 -15.19
N VAL A 38 2.17 1.13 -16.41
CA VAL A 38 1.01 1.47 -17.24
C VAL A 38 1.25 0.98 -18.65
N LYS A 39 0.25 0.32 -19.24
CA LYS A 39 0.24 -0.06 -20.65
C LYS A 39 -1.06 0.42 -21.28
N ASN A 40 -0.95 1.14 -22.38
CA ASN A 40 -2.05 1.68 -23.19
C ASN A 40 -2.96 2.65 -22.42
N HIS A 41 -4.26 2.42 -22.39
CA HIS A 41 -5.26 3.36 -21.84
C HIS A 41 -5.67 2.97 -20.43
N VAL A 42 -5.17 3.69 -19.46
CA VAL A 42 -5.53 3.56 -18.04
C VAL A 42 -5.97 4.92 -17.52
N GLN A 43 -7.09 4.96 -16.82
CA GLN A 43 -7.67 6.17 -16.23
C GLN A 43 -7.75 6.04 -14.72
N LEU A 44 -7.48 7.14 -14.04
CA LEU A 44 -7.73 7.34 -12.62
C LEU A 44 -8.90 8.29 -12.46
N ALA A 45 -9.89 7.90 -11.68
CA ALA A 45 -11.05 8.71 -11.36
C ALA A 45 -11.30 8.69 -9.86
N ASP A 46 -11.33 9.84 -9.23
CA ASP A 46 -11.74 10.01 -7.84
C ASP A 46 -12.95 10.95 -7.73
N SER A 47 -13.50 11.06 -6.53
CA SER A 47 -14.67 11.91 -6.28
C SER A 47 -14.34 13.40 -6.28
N LYS A 48 -13.06 13.78 -6.21
CA LYS A 48 -12.61 15.17 -6.03
C LYS A 48 -12.02 15.77 -7.30
N ASN A 49 -11.50 14.92 -8.20
CA ASN A 49 -10.80 15.36 -9.41
C ASN A 49 -11.45 14.77 -10.67
N ALA A 50 -11.36 15.51 -11.77
CA ALA A 50 -11.75 14.97 -13.07
C ALA A 50 -10.91 13.72 -13.40
N ALA A 51 -11.53 12.76 -14.05
CA ALA A 51 -10.82 11.56 -14.51
C ALA A 51 -9.66 11.95 -15.45
N HIS A 52 -8.49 11.41 -15.18
CA HIS A 52 -7.28 11.68 -15.97
C HIS A 52 -6.55 10.39 -16.34
N ARG A 53 -5.63 10.48 -17.29
CA ARG A 53 -4.81 9.34 -17.70
C ARG A 53 -3.76 9.04 -16.63
N ALA A 54 -3.64 7.76 -16.27
CA ALA A 54 -2.62 7.29 -15.33
C ALA A 54 -1.21 7.38 -15.92
N SER A 55 -0.27 7.78 -15.10
CA SER A 55 1.16 7.80 -15.39
C SER A 55 1.92 6.97 -14.35
N VAL A 56 3.09 6.44 -14.74
CA VAL A 56 3.98 5.77 -13.77
C VAL A 56 4.41 6.77 -12.70
N SER A 57 4.46 6.33 -11.47
CA SER A 57 4.71 7.09 -10.25
C SER A 57 3.53 7.90 -9.71
N ASP A 58 2.36 7.92 -10.37
CA ASP A 58 1.18 8.51 -9.76
C ASP A 58 0.89 7.85 -8.40
N ILE A 59 0.55 8.68 -7.43
CA ILE A 59 0.06 8.23 -6.13
C ILE A 59 -1.45 8.23 -6.20
N ILE A 60 -2.04 7.09 -5.88
CA ILE A 60 -3.49 6.94 -5.80
C ILE A 60 -3.90 6.71 -4.36
N HIS A 61 -4.96 7.37 -3.97
CA HIS A 61 -5.55 7.27 -2.64
C HIS A 61 -6.72 6.30 -2.64
N GLU A 62 -7.21 6.00 -1.46
CA GLU A 62 -8.45 5.24 -1.28
C GLU A 62 -9.60 5.81 -2.14
N GLU A 63 -10.50 4.96 -2.56
CA GLU A 63 -11.67 5.29 -3.38
C GLU A 63 -11.35 5.81 -4.80
N THR A 64 -10.07 5.97 -5.15
CA THR A 64 -9.70 6.26 -6.53
C THR A 64 -9.94 5.03 -7.40
N VAL A 65 -10.81 5.15 -8.38
CA VAL A 65 -11.13 4.07 -9.31
C VAL A 65 -10.09 4.04 -10.43
N VAL A 66 -9.40 2.92 -10.55
CA VAL A 66 -8.52 2.62 -11.68
C VAL A 66 -9.32 1.88 -12.75
N ARG A 67 -9.36 2.42 -13.95
CA ARG A 67 -10.06 1.81 -15.10
C ARG A 67 -9.09 1.52 -16.23
N THR A 68 -9.12 0.29 -16.72
CA THR A 68 -8.31 -0.13 -17.86
C THR A 68 -9.19 -0.39 -19.09
N GLY A 69 -8.75 0.09 -20.24
CA GLY A 69 -9.40 -0.14 -21.51
C GLY A 69 -8.95 -1.44 -22.21
N LYS A 70 -9.30 -1.57 -23.46
CA LYS A 70 -8.93 -2.71 -24.32
C LYS A 70 -7.41 -2.84 -24.43
N GLY A 71 -6.89 -4.05 -24.20
CA GLY A 71 -5.46 -4.34 -24.29
C GLY A 71 -4.58 -3.55 -23.30
N SER A 72 -5.21 -2.91 -22.30
CA SER A 72 -4.52 -2.09 -21.31
C SER A 72 -4.21 -2.88 -20.05
N ARG A 73 -3.22 -2.41 -19.29
CA ARG A 73 -2.84 -3.01 -17.99
C ARG A 73 -2.28 -1.93 -17.09
N ALA A 74 -2.46 -2.11 -15.78
CA ALA A 74 -1.81 -1.32 -14.77
C ALA A 74 -1.20 -2.22 -13.70
N GLU A 75 -0.19 -1.73 -13.01
CA GLU A 75 0.37 -2.36 -11.82
C GLU A 75 0.46 -1.32 -10.71
N LEU A 76 -0.02 -1.69 -9.55
CA LEU A 76 -0.01 -0.88 -8.34
C LEU A 76 0.87 -1.56 -7.30
N GLY A 77 1.76 -0.79 -6.68
CA GLY A 77 2.56 -1.21 -5.54
C GLY A 77 2.08 -0.52 -4.28
N PHE A 78 1.87 -1.28 -3.22
CA PHE A 78 1.54 -0.78 -1.89
C PHE A 78 2.80 -0.73 -1.01
N SER A 79 2.75 0.05 0.05
CA SER A 79 3.88 0.23 0.97
C SER A 79 4.31 -1.03 1.73
N ASP A 80 3.45 -2.03 1.80
CA ASP A 80 3.70 -3.34 2.40
C ASP A 80 4.17 -4.41 1.40
N GLU A 81 4.64 -3.97 0.24
CA GLU A 81 5.10 -4.81 -0.86
C GLU A 81 3.99 -5.64 -1.53
N THR A 82 2.73 -5.41 -1.18
CA THR A 82 1.61 -5.96 -1.94
C THR A 82 1.60 -5.36 -3.34
N VAL A 83 1.48 -6.22 -4.35
CA VAL A 83 1.40 -5.82 -5.76
C VAL A 83 0.07 -6.25 -6.34
N VAL A 84 -0.62 -5.33 -6.99
CA VAL A 84 -1.86 -5.59 -7.72
C VAL A 84 -1.66 -5.33 -9.19
N ARG A 85 -1.83 -6.37 -10.03
CA ARG A 85 -1.81 -6.26 -11.49
C ARG A 85 -3.22 -6.29 -12.03
N ILE A 86 -3.59 -5.25 -12.75
CA ILE A 86 -4.92 -5.00 -13.25
C ILE A 86 -4.94 -5.34 -14.74
N ALA A 87 -5.82 -6.26 -15.16
CA ALA A 87 -5.96 -6.70 -16.55
C ALA A 87 -6.74 -5.68 -17.40
N ALA A 88 -7.00 -5.99 -18.66
CA ALA A 88 -7.83 -5.17 -19.52
C ALA A 88 -9.31 -5.19 -19.10
N HIS A 89 -10.07 -4.16 -19.46
CA HIS A 89 -11.50 -4.02 -19.15
C HIS A 89 -11.83 -4.21 -17.68
N THR A 90 -11.01 -3.65 -16.79
CA THR A 90 -11.10 -3.82 -15.35
C THR A 90 -11.38 -2.50 -14.66
N GLY A 91 -12.34 -2.52 -13.72
CA GLY A 91 -12.59 -1.47 -12.74
C GLY A 91 -12.15 -1.93 -11.35
N PHE A 92 -11.26 -1.18 -10.74
CA PHE A 92 -10.62 -1.53 -9.47
C PHE A 92 -10.49 -0.29 -8.57
N ASP A 93 -10.71 -0.45 -7.28
CA ASP A 93 -10.37 0.52 -6.23
C ASP A 93 -9.98 -0.20 -4.93
N PHE A 94 -9.61 0.56 -3.92
CA PHE A 94 -9.30 0.03 -2.59
C PHE A 94 -9.80 0.96 -1.48
N ASN A 95 -10.04 0.38 -0.31
CA ASN A 95 -10.56 1.08 0.86
C ASN A 95 -9.49 1.34 1.91
N ARG A 96 -9.77 2.35 2.76
CA ARG A 96 -8.95 2.73 3.90
C ARG A 96 -8.77 1.58 4.89
N GLY A 97 -7.53 1.41 5.33
CA GLY A 97 -7.19 0.71 6.56
C GLY A 97 -7.36 -0.81 6.58
N THR A 98 -8.14 -1.40 5.71
CA THR A 98 -8.43 -2.84 5.69
C THR A 98 -7.77 -3.56 4.55
N ARG A 99 -7.09 -2.83 3.66
CA ARG A 99 -6.64 -3.38 2.38
C ARG A 99 -7.76 -4.12 1.66
N GLY A 100 -8.96 -3.59 1.81
CA GLY A 100 -10.09 -4.01 1.01
C GLY A 100 -9.85 -3.62 -0.43
N LEU A 101 -9.54 -4.58 -1.27
CA LEU A 101 -9.35 -4.43 -2.69
C LEU A 101 -10.70 -4.72 -3.36
N ASN A 102 -11.25 -3.76 -4.09
CA ASN A 102 -12.56 -3.90 -4.72
C ASN A 102 -12.40 -4.11 -6.22
N LEU A 103 -12.76 -5.28 -6.68
CA LEU A 103 -12.88 -5.60 -8.10
C LEU A 103 -14.33 -5.39 -8.52
N ARG A 104 -14.57 -4.30 -9.26
CA ARG A 104 -15.92 -3.97 -9.77
C ARG A 104 -16.30 -4.79 -10.97
N GLU A 105 -15.33 -5.06 -11.85
CA GLU A 105 -15.45 -5.88 -13.05
C GLU A 105 -14.05 -6.16 -13.59
N GLY A 106 -13.86 -7.26 -14.31
CA GLY A 106 -12.63 -7.63 -14.99
C GLY A 106 -11.77 -8.58 -14.19
N ALA A 107 -10.46 -8.43 -14.23
CA ALA A 107 -9.54 -9.35 -13.56
C ALA A 107 -8.36 -8.62 -12.91
N VAL A 108 -7.97 -9.12 -11.74
CA VAL A 108 -6.77 -8.69 -11.02
C VAL A 108 -5.95 -9.89 -10.57
N LEU A 109 -4.63 -9.71 -10.52
CA LEU A 109 -3.71 -10.63 -9.86
C LEU A 109 -3.11 -9.88 -8.67
N VAL A 110 -3.32 -10.42 -7.48
CA VAL A 110 -2.84 -9.85 -6.22
C VAL A 110 -1.75 -10.75 -5.67
N GLN A 111 -0.61 -10.17 -5.40
CA GLN A 111 0.51 -10.80 -4.74
C GLN A 111 0.72 -10.10 -3.41
N ALA A 112 0.44 -10.80 -2.30
CA ALA A 112 0.64 -10.30 -0.95
C ALA A 112 1.78 -11.09 -0.28
N PRO A 113 2.87 -10.44 0.19
CA PRO A 113 3.93 -11.09 0.93
C PRO A 113 3.42 -11.70 2.24
N LYS A 114 4.18 -12.64 2.81
CA LYS A 114 3.83 -13.26 4.11
C LYS A 114 3.84 -12.26 5.26
N GLU A 115 4.73 -11.30 5.18
CA GLU A 115 4.95 -10.24 6.16
C GLU A 115 3.89 -9.13 6.07
N ALA A 116 3.16 -9.07 4.96
CA ALA A 116 2.00 -8.19 4.82
C ALA A 116 0.85 -8.70 5.69
N ASN A 117 0.05 -7.78 6.23
CA ASN A 117 -1.13 -8.15 7.04
C ASN A 117 -2.25 -8.82 6.21
N GLY A 118 -1.93 -9.21 4.98
CA GLY A 118 -2.87 -9.78 4.03
C GLY A 118 -3.72 -8.71 3.33
N ALA A 119 -4.48 -9.15 2.34
CA ALA A 119 -5.43 -8.32 1.62
C ALA A 119 -6.76 -9.07 1.52
N THR A 120 -7.88 -8.35 1.54
CA THR A 120 -9.19 -8.94 1.25
C THR A 120 -9.68 -8.36 -0.07
N ILE A 121 -9.98 -9.23 -1.03
CA ILE A 121 -10.49 -8.84 -2.33
C ILE A 121 -12.01 -9.05 -2.33
N HIS A 122 -12.73 -7.98 -2.61
CA HIS A 122 -14.17 -7.99 -2.79
C HIS A 122 -14.49 -7.97 -4.30
N ALA A 123 -15.30 -8.91 -4.74
CA ALA A 123 -15.78 -8.99 -6.12
C ALA A 123 -17.28 -9.31 -6.08
N GLY A 124 -18.14 -8.33 -6.34
CA GLY A 124 -19.58 -8.47 -6.16
C GLY A 124 -19.94 -8.90 -4.73
N SER A 125 -20.59 -10.06 -4.58
CA SER A 125 -20.98 -10.63 -3.28
C SER A 125 -19.92 -11.56 -2.67
N VAL A 126 -18.79 -11.76 -3.33
CA VAL A 126 -17.73 -12.67 -2.88
C VAL A 126 -16.56 -11.89 -2.30
N ALA A 127 -15.99 -12.38 -1.21
CA ALA A 127 -14.75 -11.89 -0.64
C ALA A 127 -13.73 -13.03 -0.53
N ALA A 128 -12.48 -12.76 -0.89
CA ALA A 128 -11.37 -13.68 -0.78
C ALA A 128 -10.22 -13.04 0.00
N ALA A 129 -9.73 -13.70 1.03
CA ALA A 129 -8.53 -13.28 1.75
C ALA A 129 -7.27 -13.81 1.05
N VAL A 130 -6.26 -12.95 0.92
CA VAL A 130 -4.97 -13.27 0.31
C VAL A 130 -3.87 -12.93 1.32
N ALA A 131 -3.08 -13.93 1.71
CA ALA A 131 -1.95 -13.74 2.60
C ALA A 131 -0.82 -14.71 2.24
N GLY A 132 0.38 -14.17 2.03
CA GLY A 132 1.57 -14.96 1.73
C GLY A 132 1.51 -15.74 0.41
N THR A 133 0.69 -15.31 -0.54
CA THR A 133 0.46 -16.00 -1.82
C THR A 133 0.12 -15.04 -2.96
N THR A 134 -0.05 -15.60 -4.13
CA THR A 134 -0.54 -14.89 -5.32
C THR A 134 -1.89 -15.45 -5.72
N VAL A 135 -2.89 -14.60 -5.86
CA VAL A 135 -4.25 -14.97 -6.27
C VAL A 135 -4.67 -14.15 -7.47
N MET A 136 -5.21 -14.81 -8.48
CA MET A 136 -5.91 -14.16 -9.59
C MET A 136 -7.41 -14.29 -9.39
N ILE A 137 -8.10 -13.17 -9.52
CA ILE A 137 -9.57 -13.12 -9.45
C ILE A 137 -10.07 -12.45 -10.72
N GLU A 138 -11.03 -13.11 -11.37
CA GLU A 138 -11.81 -12.58 -12.47
C GLU A 138 -13.27 -12.51 -12.06
N TYR A 139 -13.89 -11.40 -12.29
CA TYR A 139 -15.27 -11.12 -11.95
C TYR A 139 -16.02 -10.42 -13.10
N HIS A 140 -17.13 -10.98 -13.49
CA HIS A 140 -18.16 -10.36 -14.31
C HIS A 140 -19.52 -10.67 -13.67
N PRO A 141 -20.56 -9.87 -13.88
CA PRO A 141 -21.89 -10.17 -13.34
C PRO A 141 -22.32 -11.61 -13.65
N GLY A 142 -22.50 -12.41 -12.59
CA GLY A 142 -22.86 -13.84 -12.71
C GLY A 142 -21.70 -14.81 -12.95
N PHE A 143 -20.44 -14.34 -12.99
CA PHE A 143 -19.29 -15.20 -13.21
C PHE A 143 -18.12 -14.83 -12.27
N TYR A 144 -17.57 -15.83 -11.61
CA TYR A 144 -16.40 -15.70 -10.74
C TYR A 144 -15.37 -16.77 -11.08
N LYS A 145 -14.10 -16.39 -11.13
CA LYS A 145 -12.99 -17.33 -11.27
C LYS A 145 -11.87 -16.96 -10.31
N PHE A 146 -11.40 -17.94 -9.56
CA PHE A 146 -10.29 -17.82 -8.63
C PHE A 146 -9.20 -18.81 -9.01
N LEU A 147 -7.95 -18.35 -9.03
CA LEU A 147 -6.75 -19.15 -9.24
C LEU A 147 -5.73 -18.76 -8.17
N VAL A 148 -5.19 -19.73 -7.47
CA VAL A 148 -4.18 -19.58 -6.41
C VAL A 148 -2.89 -20.26 -6.85
#